data_7558b576184d8a69937fadbaff43f73c
#
_entry.id   7558b576184d8a69937fadbaff43f73c
#
_cell.length_a   1.000
_cell.length_b   1.000
_cell.length_c   1.000
_cell.angle_alpha   90.00
_cell.angle_beta   90.00
_cell.angle_gamma   90.00
#
_symmetry.space_group_name_H-M   'P 1'
#
loop_
_entity.id
_entity.type
_entity.pdbx_description
1 polymer ?
#
loop_
_entity_poly.entity_id
_entity_poly.type
_entity_poly.pdbx_seq_one_letter_code
_entity_poly.pdbx_strand_id
1 'polypeptide(L)'
;PQIVFADEPTGALDSRSGELVMARLAEITRQAGRSVVVVTHDPGVAARCDRVVFLFDGYLVGELRPQSVSQVADVLTELTERARA
;
A
#
# COMPACT_ATOMS: atom_id res chain seq x y z
N PRO A 1 1.83 -17.47 -13.38
CA PRO A 1 1.86 -16.31 -12.47
C PRO A 1 0.89 -16.49 -11.30
N GLN A 2 1.30 -16.01 -10.14
CA GLN A 2 0.55 -16.13 -8.91
C GLN A 2 0.38 -14.76 -8.27
N ILE A 3 -0.84 -14.46 -7.82
CA ILE A 3 -1.15 -13.20 -7.14
C ILE A 3 -1.51 -13.52 -5.69
N VAL A 4 -0.88 -12.82 -4.76
CA VAL A 4 -1.16 -12.91 -3.34
C VAL A 4 -1.86 -11.63 -2.90
N PHE A 5 -2.99 -11.75 -2.21
CA PHE A 5 -3.72 -10.61 -1.65
C PHE A 5 -3.48 -10.52 -0.15
N ALA A 6 -3.16 -9.30 0.32
CA ALA A 6 -3.01 -9.01 1.72
C ALA A 6 -3.89 -7.81 2.08
N ASP A 7 -4.94 -8.05 2.87
CA ASP A 7 -5.89 -7.02 3.27
C ASP A 7 -5.53 -6.54 4.68
N GLU A 8 -5.08 -5.28 4.77
CA GLU A 8 -4.62 -4.65 6.02
C GLU A 8 -3.66 -5.57 6.79
N PRO A 9 -2.56 -6.01 6.15
CA PRO A 9 -1.72 -7.08 6.69
C PRO A 9 -1.04 -6.75 8.03
N THR A 10 -0.95 -5.46 8.38
CA THR A 10 -0.32 -5.00 9.61
C THR A 10 -1.31 -4.39 10.60
N GLY A 11 -2.60 -4.41 10.30
CA GLY A 11 -3.61 -3.64 11.05
C GLY A 11 -3.75 -4.00 12.52
N ALA A 12 -3.53 -5.26 12.89
CA ALA A 12 -3.65 -5.73 14.27
C ALA A 12 -2.28 -5.96 14.93
N LEU A 13 -1.19 -5.58 14.28
CA LEU A 13 0.16 -5.85 14.73
C LEU A 13 0.85 -4.59 15.25
N ASP A 14 1.82 -4.78 16.17
CA ASP A 14 2.71 -3.69 16.54
C ASP A 14 3.68 -3.36 15.38
N SER A 15 4.42 -2.26 15.50
CA SER A 15 5.30 -1.78 14.44
C SER A 15 6.34 -2.80 14.01
N ARG A 16 6.93 -3.52 14.96
CA ARG A 16 7.98 -4.49 14.68
C ARG A 16 7.43 -5.72 13.94
N SER A 17 6.31 -6.25 14.42
CA SER A 17 5.65 -7.38 13.77
C SER A 17 5.13 -7.00 12.40
N GLY A 18 4.62 -5.78 12.26
CA GLY A 18 4.19 -5.24 10.97
C GLY A 18 5.33 -5.17 9.96
N GLU A 19 6.51 -4.73 10.37
CA GLU A 19 7.69 -4.70 9.50
C GLU A 19 8.10 -6.09 9.04
N LEU A 20 8.02 -7.10 9.92
CA LEU A 20 8.33 -8.47 9.55
C LEU A 20 7.36 -9.01 8.50
N VAL A 21 6.07 -8.72 8.64
CA VAL A 21 5.07 -9.11 7.65
C VAL A 21 5.36 -8.45 6.30
N MET A 22 5.65 -7.15 6.29
CA MET A 22 5.96 -6.46 5.05
C MET A 22 7.24 -6.98 4.39
N ALA A 23 8.25 -7.34 5.18
CA ALA A 23 9.48 -7.94 4.66
C ALA A 23 9.20 -9.30 4.00
N ARG A 24 8.32 -10.11 4.58
CA ARG A 24 7.89 -11.39 3.99
C ARG A 24 7.17 -11.19 2.67
N LEU A 25 6.28 -10.21 2.61
CA LEU A 25 5.56 -9.91 1.37
C LEU A 25 6.53 -9.45 0.27
N ALA A 26 7.52 -8.65 0.63
CA ALA A 26 8.56 -8.22 -0.31
C ALA A 26 9.37 -9.41 -0.85
N GLU A 27 9.68 -10.39 -0.01
CA GLU A 27 10.37 -11.61 -0.45
C GLU A 27 9.56 -12.38 -1.49
N ILE A 28 8.25 -12.45 -1.31
CA ILE A 28 7.35 -13.12 -2.27
C ILE A 28 7.43 -12.44 -3.63
N THR A 29 7.47 -11.11 -3.67
CA THR A 29 7.52 -10.38 -4.94
C THR A 29 8.82 -10.59 -5.72
N ARG A 30 9.90 -10.99 -5.05
CA ARG A 30 11.17 -11.28 -5.71
C ARG A 30 11.17 -12.61 -6.45
N GLN A 31 10.19 -13.47 -6.18
CA GLN A 31 10.09 -14.77 -6.83
C GLN A 31 9.41 -14.61 -8.19
N ALA A 32 9.98 -15.24 -9.21
CA ALA A 32 9.47 -15.12 -10.58
C ALA A 32 8.00 -15.53 -10.68
N GLY A 33 7.21 -14.72 -11.37
CA GLY A 33 5.81 -14.97 -11.61
C GLY A 33 4.89 -14.71 -10.41
N ARG A 34 5.40 -14.06 -9.35
CA ARG A 34 4.60 -13.72 -8.18
C ARG A 34 4.42 -12.22 -8.01
N SER A 35 3.22 -11.82 -7.65
CA SER A 35 2.86 -10.44 -7.35
C SER A 35 2.07 -10.38 -6.05
N VAL A 36 2.20 -9.28 -5.32
CA VAL A 36 1.44 -9.06 -4.09
C VAL A 36 0.62 -7.79 -4.24
N VAL A 37 -0.67 -7.88 -3.94
CA VAL A 37 -1.57 -6.73 -3.86
C VAL A 37 -1.89 -6.51 -2.39
N VAL A 38 -1.59 -5.33 -1.89
CA VAL A 38 -1.82 -4.95 -0.49
C VAL A 38 -2.93 -3.90 -0.45
N VAL A 39 -3.96 -4.15 0.35
CA VAL A 39 -5.01 -3.19 0.63
C VAL A 39 -4.76 -2.61 2.00
N THR A 40 -4.61 -1.28 2.11
CA THR A 40 -4.27 -0.65 3.37
C THR A 40 -4.73 0.80 3.43
N HIS A 41 -4.95 1.32 4.65
CA HIS A 41 -5.14 2.73 4.94
C HIS A 41 -3.86 3.38 5.47
N ASP A 42 -2.81 2.60 5.68
CA ASP A 42 -1.57 3.07 6.31
C ASP A 42 -0.57 3.55 5.25
N PRO A 43 -0.25 4.86 5.22
CA PRO A 43 0.75 5.39 4.28
C PRO A 43 2.13 4.73 4.43
N GLY A 44 2.49 4.30 5.64
CA GLY A 44 3.76 3.61 5.88
C GLY A 44 3.84 2.27 5.17
N VAL A 45 2.73 1.53 5.14
CA VAL A 45 2.64 0.27 4.40
C VAL A 45 2.67 0.55 2.89
N ALA A 46 1.86 1.50 2.44
CA ALA A 46 1.79 1.85 1.02
C ALA A 46 3.15 2.31 0.46
N ALA A 47 3.90 3.07 1.25
CA ALA A 47 5.21 3.59 0.82
C ALA A 47 6.25 2.49 0.57
N ARG A 48 6.03 1.28 1.09
CA ARG A 48 6.92 0.14 0.87
C ARG A 48 6.61 -0.63 -0.40
N CYS A 49 5.51 -0.29 -1.07
CA CYS A 49 5.10 -0.93 -2.30
C CYS A 49 5.74 -0.26 -3.51
N ASP A 50 5.84 -0.98 -4.62
CA ASP A 50 6.40 -0.42 -5.86
C ASP A 50 5.45 0.57 -6.52
N ARG A 51 4.16 0.40 -6.27
CA ARG A 51 3.11 1.19 -6.89
C ARG A 51 1.94 1.31 -5.92
N VAL A 52 1.39 2.52 -5.82
CA VAL A 52 0.23 2.80 -4.98
C VAL A 52 -0.91 3.30 -5.86
N VAL A 53 -2.08 2.72 -5.67
CA VAL A 53 -3.31 3.10 -6.36
C VAL A 53 -4.29 3.59 -5.31
N PHE A 54 -4.86 4.77 -5.52
CA PHE A 54 -5.82 5.38 -4.59
C PHE A 54 -7.24 5.16 -5.08
N LEU A 55 -8.07 4.62 -4.19
CA LEU A 55 -9.48 4.34 -4.49
C LEU A 55 -10.40 5.11 -3.52
N PHE A 56 -11.43 5.74 -4.05
CA PHE A 56 -12.51 6.36 -3.28
C PHE A 56 -13.85 5.95 -3.88
N ASP A 57 -14.73 5.44 -3.04
CA ASP A 57 -16.09 4.98 -3.45
C ASP A 57 -16.06 4.03 -4.66
N GLY A 58 -15.06 3.16 -4.70
CA GLY A 58 -14.91 2.19 -5.78
C GLY A 58 -14.28 2.74 -7.06
N TYR A 59 -13.90 4.02 -7.08
CA TYR A 59 -13.27 4.65 -8.25
C TYR A 59 -11.78 4.87 -8.04
N LEU A 60 -11.01 4.64 -9.08
CA LEU A 60 -9.59 4.95 -9.11
C LEU A 60 -9.42 6.45 -9.28
N VAL A 61 -8.79 7.11 -8.30
CA VAL A 61 -8.63 8.56 -8.28
C VAL A 61 -7.18 9.02 -8.35
N GLY A 62 -6.24 8.13 -8.25
CA GLY A 62 -4.82 8.48 -8.36
C GLY A 62 -3.91 7.28 -8.32
N GLU A 63 -2.68 7.48 -8.78
CA GLU A 63 -1.65 6.46 -8.82
C GLU A 63 -0.31 7.12 -8.54
N LEU A 64 0.59 6.40 -7.87
CA LEU A 64 1.89 6.91 -7.45
C LEU A 64 2.91 5.79 -7.39
N ARG A 65 4.15 6.08 -7.78
CA ARG A 65 5.32 5.27 -7.44
C ARG A 65 5.97 5.92 -6.22
N PRO A 66 5.79 5.37 -5.02
CA PRO A 66 6.14 6.10 -3.79
C PRO A 66 7.64 6.22 -3.59
N GLN A 67 8.07 7.37 -3.08
CA GLN A 67 9.47 7.63 -2.72
C GLN A 67 9.64 7.80 -1.21
N SER A 68 8.57 8.13 -0.49
CA SER A 68 8.59 8.31 0.96
C SER A 68 7.20 8.16 1.56
N VAL A 69 7.16 7.95 2.88
CA VAL A 69 5.89 7.89 3.61
C VAL A 69 5.17 9.24 3.54
N SER A 70 5.90 10.35 3.71
CA SER A 70 5.31 11.68 3.68
C SER A 70 4.70 12.00 2.30
N GLN A 71 5.32 11.56 1.22
CA GLN A 71 4.77 11.73 -0.12
C GLN A 71 3.40 11.05 -0.25
N VAL A 72 3.30 9.79 0.21
CA VAL A 72 2.03 9.05 0.16
C VAL A 72 0.97 9.73 1.00
N ALA A 73 1.33 10.15 2.22
CA ALA A 73 0.41 10.84 3.12
C ALA A 73 -0.10 12.16 2.52
N ASP A 74 0.78 12.93 1.90
CA ASP A 74 0.40 14.21 1.28
C ASP A 74 -0.55 14.01 0.09
N VAL A 75 -0.27 13.04 -0.76
CA VAL A 75 -1.15 12.72 -1.90
C VAL A 75 -2.50 12.23 -1.39
N LEU A 76 -2.51 11.38 -0.39
CA LEU A 76 -3.75 10.88 0.20
C LEU A 76 -4.61 12.02 0.77
N THR A 77 -3.98 12.95 1.48
CA THR A 77 -4.67 14.13 2.03
C THR A 77 -5.27 14.98 0.91
N GLU A 78 -4.49 15.28 -0.13
CA GLU A 78 -4.94 16.06 -1.27
C GLU A 78 -6.14 15.42 -1.96
N LEU A 79 -6.08 14.12 -2.24
CA LEU A 79 -7.15 13.40 -2.91
C LEU A 79 -8.40 13.31 -2.04
N THR A 80 -8.24 13.16 -0.72
CA THR A 80 -9.35 13.13 0.23
C THR A 80 -10.07 14.48 0.27
N GLU A 81 -9.33 15.58 0.26
CA GLU A 81 -9.90 16.93 0.23
C GLU A 81 -10.68 17.18 -1.06
N ARG A 82 -10.16 16.76 -2.20
CA ARG A 82 -10.84 16.86 -3.49
C ARG A 82 -12.14 16.04 -3.51
N ALA A 83 -12.13 14.86 -2.92
CA ALA A 83 -13.30 14.00 -2.87
C ALA A 83 -14.43 14.58 -2.02
N ARG A 84 -14.10 15.47 -1.08
CA ARG A 84 -15.07 16.15 -0.21
C ARG A 84 -15.59 17.47 -0.78
N ALA A 85 -14.94 17.95 -1.81
CA ALA A 85 -15.29 19.25 -2.41
C ALA A 85 -16.61 19.23 -3.20
#